data_80fef11de528a5abe407d25cc314ba8f
#
_entry.id   80fef11de528a5abe407d25cc314ba8f
#
_cell.length_a   1.000
_cell.length_b   1.000
_cell.length_c   1.000
_cell.angle_alpha   90.00
_cell.angle_beta   90.00
_cell.angle_gamma   90.00
#
_symmetry.space_group_name_H-M   'P 1'
#
loop_
_entity.id
_entity.type
_entity.pdbx_description
1 polymer ?
#
loop_
_entity_poly.entity_id
_entity_poly.type
_entity_poly.pdbx_seq_one_letter_code
_entity_poly.pdbx_strand_id
1 'polypeptide(L)'
;MEYTVLGRTGEKVSRISLGTWSYGGANMAGKNQPVGWAGQVDEDSRRALQSAFNSGINHWDTADVYGNGRSEQIIGSMWGKIPRKDVFIATKLGWDMGSHSHWYHPDHMRTNIERSLKNLKTDCVDILYLHHCNFGKQEQYFDDALEAIRRFKDEGKTRFIGISDWFSEKVMKFVERVDPDVIQPYRNVMDDTYASTGLKDYVEVNNLGICFFSPIKHGLLTGKYAKPTTFETGDFRTTVKAFADQKLIDKIKSNKVKLEERFAEHPQPVMHGL
;
A
#
# COMPACT_ATOMS: atom_id res chain seq x y z
N MET A 1 -6.69 -17.78 9.48
CA MET A 1 -6.18 -16.38 9.47
C MET A 1 -6.21 -15.82 10.88
N GLU A 2 -5.13 -15.19 11.32
CA GLU A 2 -5.10 -14.43 12.58
C GLU A 2 -5.62 -13.01 12.36
N TYR A 3 -6.26 -12.45 13.40
CA TYR A 3 -6.80 -11.11 13.38
C TYR A 3 -6.18 -10.26 14.50
N THR A 4 -6.15 -8.95 14.29
CA THR A 4 -5.68 -7.97 15.27
C THR A 4 -6.61 -6.76 15.28
N VAL A 5 -6.56 -6.00 16.35
CA VAL A 5 -7.20 -4.67 16.40
C VAL A 5 -6.25 -3.65 15.76
N LEU A 6 -6.75 -2.87 14.81
CA LEU A 6 -5.96 -1.88 14.08
C LEU A 6 -5.84 -0.58 14.90
N GLY A 7 -5.03 -0.64 15.94
CA GLY A 7 -4.78 0.49 16.85
C GLY A 7 -6.07 1.16 17.34
N ARG A 8 -6.05 2.50 17.43
CA ARG A 8 -7.17 3.32 17.92
C ARG A 8 -8.43 3.31 17.05
N THR A 9 -8.38 2.70 15.85
CA THR A 9 -9.59 2.51 15.03
C THR A 9 -10.60 1.57 15.71
N GLY A 10 -10.14 0.68 16.58
CA GLY A 10 -10.95 -0.38 17.20
C GLY A 10 -11.38 -1.50 16.25
N GLU A 11 -11.05 -1.41 14.97
CA GLU A 11 -11.48 -2.37 13.95
C GLU A 11 -10.65 -3.66 13.98
N LYS A 12 -11.34 -4.78 13.84
CA LYS A 12 -10.73 -6.09 13.79
C LYS A 12 -10.41 -6.48 12.35
N VAL A 13 -9.12 -6.50 12.00
CA VAL A 13 -8.63 -6.80 10.66
C VAL A 13 -7.71 -8.03 10.66
N SER A 14 -7.58 -8.69 9.51
CA SER A 14 -6.60 -9.76 9.32
C SER A 14 -5.17 -9.20 9.49
N ARG A 15 -4.29 -9.95 10.16
CA ARG A 15 -2.88 -9.55 10.35
C ARG A 15 -2.11 -9.40 9.03
N ILE A 16 -2.59 -10.06 7.98
CA ILE A 16 -2.10 -9.90 6.62
C ILE A 16 -3.11 -9.06 5.85
N SER A 17 -2.66 -7.98 5.23
CA SER A 17 -3.44 -7.18 4.29
C SER A 17 -3.11 -7.57 2.85
N LEU A 18 -4.12 -7.58 1.99
CA LEU A 18 -3.94 -7.82 0.56
C LEU A 18 -3.65 -6.52 -0.18
N GLY A 19 -2.39 -6.30 -0.55
CA GLY A 19 -2.00 -5.19 -1.42
C GLY A 19 -2.32 -5.49 -2.89
N THR A 20 -2.95 -4.55 -3.57
CA THR A 20 -3.44 -4.72 -4.95
C THR A 20 -2.71 -3.88 -5.98
N TRP A 21 -1.52 -3.39 -5.67
CA TRP A 21 -0.74 -2.57 -6.60
C TRP A 21 -0.51 -3.28 -7.95
N SER A 22 -0.17 -4.56 -7.91
CA SER A 22 0.03 -5.36 -9.13
C SER A 22 -1.21 -5.46 -10.02
N TYR A 23 -2.42 -5.30 -9.47
CA TYR A 23 -3.67 -5.40 -10.25
C TYR A 23 -3.85 -4.23 -11.22
N GLY A 24 -3.16 -3.11 -10.99
CA GLY A 24 -3.12 -1.97 -11.89
C GLY A 24 -2.52 -2.29 -13.27
N GLY A 25 -1.66 -3.30 -13.36
CA GLY A 25 -0.90 -3.59 -14.58
C GLY A 25 0.24 -2.59 -14.82
N ALA A 26 0.90 -2.70 -15.98
CA ALA A 26 1.94 -1.76 -16.39
C ALA A 26 1.37 -0.35 -16.50
N ASN A 27 2.03 0.63 -15.91
CA ASN A 27 1.55 2.02 -15.86
C ASN A 27 2.71 3.02 -15.72
N MET A 28 2.47 4.24 -16.20
CA MET A 28 3.42 5.34 -16.16
C MET A 28 2.79 6.55 -15.46
N ALA A 29 3.52 7.16 -14.53
CA ALA A 29 3.21 8.50 -14.04
C ALA A 29 3.98 9.53 -14.90
N GLY A 30 3.25 10.41 -15.58
CA GLY A 30 3.85 11.32 -16.56
C GLY A 30 4.52 10.58 -17.71
N LYS A 31 5.60 11.16 -18.25
CA LYS A 31 6.26 10.62 -19.46
C LYS A 31 7.23 9.47 -19.21
N ASN A 32 7.87 9.41 -18.03
CA ASN A 32 9.06 8.55 -17.84
C ASN A 32 9.14 7.81 -16.50
N GLN A 33 8.11 7.89 -15.65
CA GLN A 33 8.17 7.25 -14.34
C GLN A 33 7.29 5.99 -14.32
N PRO A 34 7.87 4.79 -14.37
CA PRO A 34 7.09 3.56 -14.21
C PRO A 34 6.54 3.44 -12.80
N VAL A 35 5.24 3.24 -12.69
CA VAL A 35 4.50 3.12 -11.41
C VAL A 35 3.58 1.92 -11.39
N GLY A 36 3.65 1.06 -12.41
CA GLY A 36 2.79 -0.09 -12.57
C GLY A 36 3.47 -1.41 -12.22
N TRP A 37 2.82 -2.50 -12.62
CA TRP A 37 3.28 -3.87 -12.45
C TRP A 37 2.87 -4.72 -13.64
N ALA A 38 3.85 -5.08 -14.49
CA ALA A 38 3.56 -5.79 -15.73
C ALA A 38 3.15 -7.26 -15.50
N GLY A 39 2.47 -7.83 -16.49
CA GLY A 39 2.11 -9.25 -16.53
C GLY A 39 0.85 -9.64 -15.77
N GLN A 40 0.06 -8.66 -15.28
CA GLN A 40 -1.16 -8.95 -14.54
C GLN A 40 -2.39 -9.06 -15.46
N VAL A 41 -3.20 -10.08 -15.23
CA VAL A 41 -4.48 -10.32 -15.90
C VAL A 41 -5.63 -10.12 -14.91
N ASP A 42 -6.70 -9.44 -15.34
CA ASP A 42 -7.85 -9.10 -14.48
C ASP A 42 -8.50 -10.31 -13.83
N GLU A 43 -8.64 -11.40 -14.58
CA GLU A 43 -9.27 -12.61 -14.04
C GLU A 43 -8.41 -13.28 -12.96
N ASP A 44 -7.08 -13.23 -13.10
CA ASP A 44 -6.16 -13.70 -12.06
C ASP A 44 -6.27 -12.84 -10.80
N SER A 45 -6.41 -11.53 -10.97
CA SER A 45 -6.65 -10.59 -9.87
C SER A 45 -7.95 -10.90 -9.13
N ARG A 46 -9.06 -11.15 -9.86
CA ARG A 46 -10.35 -11.54 -9.25
C ARG A 46 -10.26 -12.86 -8.51
N ARG A 47 -9.57 -13.87 -9.09
CA ARG A 47 -9.33 -15.15 -8.40
C ARG A 47 -8.51 -14.97 -7.13
N ALA A 48 -7.49 -14.11 -7.17
CA ALA A 48 -6.68 -13.79 -5.98
C ALA A 48 -7.51 -13.10 -4.89
N LEU A 49 -8.38 -12.14 -5.24
CA LEU A 49 -9.31 -11.49 -4.31
C LEU A 49 -10.26 -12.51 -3.67
N GLN A 50 -10.86 -13.39 -4.47
CA GLN A 50 -11.76 -14.44 -3.96
C GLN A 50 -11.02 -15.41 -3.03
N SER A 51 -9.81 -15.83 -3.41
CA SER A 51 -8.99 -16.72 -2.60
C SER A 51 -8.58 -16.08 -1.26
N ALA A 52 -8.18 -14.79 -1.30
CA ALA A 52 -7.84 -14.03 -0.11
C ALA A 52 -9.02 -13.92 0.86
N PHE A 53 -10.20 -13.58 0.35
CA PHE A 53 -11.43 -13.50 1.14
C PHE A 53 -11.78 -14.87 1.77
N ASN A 54 -11.78 -15.94 0.98
CA ASN A 54 -12.05 -17.29 1.46
C ASN A 54 -11.04 -17.77 2.52
N SER A 55 -9.81 -17.22 2.48
CA SER A 55 -8.76 -17.48 3.47
C SER A 55 -8.87 -16.57 4.71
N GLY A 56 -9.88 -15.70 4.79
CA GLY A 56 -10.13 -14.79 5.90
C GLY A 56 -9.33 -13.51 5.86
N ILE A 57 -8.71 -13.13 4.72
CA ILE A 57 -8.06 -11.82 4.55
C ILE A 57 -9.15 -10.80 4.26
N ASN A 58 -9.51 -10.01 5.27
CA ASN A 58 -10.55 -8.99 5.18
C ASN A 58 -10.03 -7.56 5.01
N HIS A 59 -8.71 -7.31 5.11
CA HIS A 59 -8.10 -6.01 4.90
C HIS A 59 -7.49 -5.94 3.51
N TRP A 60 -8.05 -5.09 2.63
CA TRP A 60 -7.59 -4.90 1.26
C TRP A 60 -7.10 -3.48 1.04
N ASP A 61 -5.94 -3.34 0.40
CA ASP A 61 -5.26 -2.08 0.17
C ASP A 61 -5.09 -1.81 -1.33
N THR A 62 -5.55 -0.65 -1.78
CA THR A 62 -5.43 -0.15 -3.14
C THR A 62 -5.00 1.32 -3.18
N ALA A 63 -5.01 1.96 -4.34
CA ALA A 63 -4.81 3.40 -4.52
C ALA A 63 -5.40 3.86 -5.86
N ASP A 64 -5.73 5.15 -5.95
CA ASP A 64 -6.25 5.82 -7.14
C ASP A 64 -5.33 5.69 -8.37
N VAL A 65 -4.03 5.69 -8.14
CA VAL A 65 -2.97 5.62 -9.17
C VAL A 65 -2.71 4.19 -9.65
N TYR A 66 -3.16 3.14 -8.97
CA TYR A 66 -2.88 1.76 -9.37
C TYR A 66 -3.61 1.42 -10.67
N GLY A 67 -2.87 1.57 -11.78
CA GLY A 67 -3.43 1.45 -13.13
C GLY A 67 -4.49 2.52 -13.45
N ASN A 68 -4.35 3.73 -12.87
CA ASN A 68 -5.31 4.83 -13.02
C ASN A 68 -6.76 4.41 -12.66
N GLY A 69 -6.89 3.71 -11.53
CA GLY A 69 -8.16 3.23 -11.01
C GLY A 69 -8.53 1.80 -11.43
N ARG A 70 -7.74 1.12 -12.30
CA ARG A 70 -8.02 -0.28 -12.71
C ARG A 70 -8.07 -1.22 -11.51
N SER A 71 -7.13 -1.10 -10.56
CA SER A 71 -7.12 -1.91 -9.34
C SER A 71 -8.41 -1.73 -8.52
N GLU A 72 -8.86 -0.48 -8.34
CA GLU A 72 -10.12 -0.17 -7.66
C GLU A 72 -11.34 -0.74 -8.38
N GLN A 73 -11.38 -0.66 -9.73
CA GLN A 73 -12.46 -1.23 -10.55
C GLN A 73 -12.53 -2.76 -10.42
N ILE A 74 -11.38 -3.44 -10.41
CA ILE A 74 -11.32 -4.89 -10.19
C ILE A 74 -11.91 -5.25 -8.83
N ILE A 75 -11.50 -4.53 -7.75
CA ILE A 75 -12.08 -4.72 -6.42
C ILE A 75 -13.59 -4.46 -6.43
N GLY A 76 -14.03 -3.33 -6.96
CA GLY A 76 -15.44 -2.95 -7.03
C GLY A 76 -16.30 -3.94 -7.85
N SER A 77 -15.69 -4.73 -8.74
CA SER A 77 -16.38 -5.77 -9.49
C SER A 77 -16.69 -7.02 -8.64
N MET A 78 -16.12 -7.14 -7.45
CA MET A 78 -16.27 -8.32 -6.59
C MET A 78 -17.50 -8.28 -5.69
N TRP A 79 -18.15 -7.13 -5.48
CA TRP A 79 -19.24 -6.97 -4.49
C TRP A 79 -20.50 -7.82 -4.80
N GLY A 80 -20.64 -8.36 -5.99
CA GLY A 80 -21.67 -9.35 -6.29
C GLY A 80 -21.38 -10.77 -5.79
N LYS A 81 -20.09 -11.06 -5.48
CA LYS A 81 -19.60 -12.36 -5.02
C LYS A 81 -19.13 -12.30 -3.56
N ILE A 82 -18.65 -11.15 -3.13
CA ILE A 82 -18.10 -10.89 -1.80
C ILE A 82 -18.90 -9.71 -1.21
N PRO A 83 -19.50 -9.86 -0.01
CA PRO A 83 -20.22 -8.72 0.59
C PRO A 83 -19.24 -7.59 0.93
N ARG A 84 -19.51 -6.37 0.42
CA ARG A 84 -18.65 -5.18 0.70
C ARG A 84 -18.42 -4.95 2.20
N LYS A 85 -19.45 -5.17 3.01
CA LYS A 85 -19.39 -4.98 4.47
C LYS A 85 -18.41 -5.89 5.20
N ASP A 86 -18.01 -7.00 4.58
CA ASP A 86 -17.10 -7.99 5.18
C ASP A 86 -15.63 -7.70 4.81
N VAL A 87 -15.39 -6.63 4.03
CA VAL A 87 -14.05 -6.20 3.59
C VAL A 87 -13.75 -4.82 4.15
N PHE A 88 -12.65 -4.71 4.91
CA PHE A 88 -12.07 -3.46 5.36
C PHE A 88 -11.17 -2.93 4.26
N ILE A 89 -11.58 -1.85 3.58
CA ILE A 89 -10.91 -1.37 2.38
C ILE A 89 -10.18 -0.06 2.60
N ALA A 90 -8.94 0.00 2.16
CA ALA A 90 -8.12 1.19 2.14
C ALA A 90 -7.81 1.62 0.70
N THR A 91 -7.93 2.92 0.42
CA THR A 91 -7.41 3.54 -0.80
C THR A 91 -6.56 4.77 -0.46
N LYS A 92 -5.89 5.34 -1.46
CA LYS A 92 -4.92 6.42 -1.26
C LYS A 92 -5.06 7.46 -2.36
N LEU A 93 -4.77 8.72 -2.03
CA LEU A 93 -4.64 9.83 -2.97
C LEU A 93 -3.22 10.39 -2.92
N GLY A 94 -2.64 10.76 -4.08
CA GLY A 94 -1.39 11.51 -4.02
C GLY A 94 -0.26 11.15 -4.98
N TRP A 95 -0.51 10.62 -6.16
CA TRP A 95 0.51 10.43 -7.21
C TRP A 95 0.07 10.94 -8.58
N ASP A 96 -1.21 11.00 -8.82
CA ASP A 96 -1.77 11.55 -10.05
C ASP A 96 -1.99 13.05 -9.86
N MET A 97 -1.42 13.87 -10.72
CA MET A 97 -1.63 15.33 -10.72
C MET A 97 -2.76 15.74 -11.64
N GLY A 98 -3.16 14.89 -12.58
CA GLY A 98 -4.09 15.28 -13.63
C GLY A 98 -3.63 16.55 -14.36
N SER A 99 -4.51 17.55 -14.47
CA SER A 99 -4.23 18.87 -15.02
C SER A 99 -3.79 19.92 -13.98
N HIS A 100 -3.69 19.53 -12.70
CA HIS A 100 -3.34 20.42 -11.60
C HIS A 100 -1.84 20.55 -11.39
N SER A 101 -1.43 21.58 -10.64
CA SER A 101 -0.03 21.85 -10.31
C SER A 101 0.57 20.84 -9.32
N HIS A 102 -0.30 20.12 -8.59
CA HIS A 102 0.10 19.14 -7.58
C HIS A 102 -1.02 18.15 -7.31
N TRP A 103 -0.67 16.90 -6.96
CA TRP A 103 -1.64 15.86 -6.58
C TRP A 103 -2.46 16.17 -5.33
N TYR A 104 -1.96 17.03 -4.42
CA TYR A 104 -2.70 17.50 -3.23
C TYR A 104 -3.40 18.85 -3.45
N HIS A 105 -3.64 19.26 -4.70
CA HIS A 105 -4.55 20.37 -4.97
C HIS A 105 -5.97 19.97 -4.56
N PRO A 106 -6.72 20.79 -3.75
CA PRO A 106 -8.01 20.40 -3.17
C PRO A 106 -9.04 19.91 -4.18
N ASP A 107 -9.21 20.61 -5.30
CA ASP A 107 -10.15 20.21 -6.35
C ASP A 107 -9.77 18.89 -7.00
N HIS A 108 -8.45 18.62 -7.12
CA HIS A 108 -7.95 17.37 -7.65
C HIS A 108 -8.19 16.21 -6.65
N MET A 109 -7.92 16.43 -5.38
CA MET A 109 -8.22 15.46 -4.33
C MET A 109 -9.72 15.13 -4.30
N ARG A 110 -10.60 16.14 -4.44
CA ARG A 110 -12.04 15.94 -4.53
C ARG A 110 -12.42 15.07 -5.74
N THR A 111 -11.90 15.39 -6.91
CA THR A 111 -12.14 14.61 -8.13
C THR A 111 -11.68 13.16 -7.97
N ASN A 112 -10.52 12.95 -7.36
CA ASN A 112 -9.95 11.62 -7.20
C ASN A 112 -10.70 10.77 -6.18
N ILE A 113 -11.13 11.32 -5.03
CA ILE A 113 -11.94 10.55 -4.07
C ILE A 113 -13.28 10.12 -4.69
N GLU A 114 -13.97 10.99 -5.42
CA GLU A 114 -15.21 10.65 -6.10
C GLU A 114 -14.99 9.56 -7.17
N ARG A 115 -13.89 9.65 -7.92
CA ARG A 115 -13.48 8.61 -8.88
C ARG A 115 -13.20 7.28 -8.18
N SER A 116 -12.48 7.29 -7.06
CA SER A 116 -12.15 6.09 -6.28
C SER A 116 -13.42 5.41 -5.75
N LEU A 117 -14.34 6.16 -5.15
CA LEU A 117 -15.61 5.63 -4.66
C LEU A 117 -16.44 5.01 -5.79
N LYS A 118 -16.51 5.68 -6.96
CA LYS A 118 -17.17 5.15 -8.16
C LYS A 118 -16.51 3.86 -8.65
N ASN A 119 -15.19 3.81 -8.74
CA ASN A 119 -14.44 2.63 -9.15
C ASN A 119 -14.66 1.45 -8.20
N LEU A 120 -14.58 1.72 -6.91
CA LEU A 120 -14.80 0.75 -5.83
C LEU A 120 -16.28 0.38 -5.65
N LYS A 121 -17.21 1.08 -6.31
CA LYS A 121 -18.66 0.89 -6.17
C LYS A 121 -19.12 0.88 -4.71
N THR A 122 -18.70 1.88 -3.97
CA THR A 122 -19.04 2.09 -2.55
C THR A 122 -19.14 3.57 -2.26
N ASP A 123 -19.95 3.95 -1.30
CA ASP A 123 -20.09 5.35 -0.86
C ASP A 123 -19.04 5.74 0.18
N CYS A 124 -18.37 4.74 0.79
CA CYS A 124 -17.39 4.96 1.84
C CYS A 124 -16.27 3.92 1.75
N VAL A 125 -15.02 4.35 1.95
CA VAL A 125 -13.87 3.50 2.22
C VAL A 125 -13.57 3.48 3.71
N ASP A 126 -12.90 2.42 4.21
CA ASP A 126 -12.60 2.34 5.63
C ASP A 126 -11.39 3.24 5.96
N ILE A 127 -10.34 3.25 5.15
CA ILE A 127 -9.20 4.16 5.31
C ILE A 127 -8.96 4.92 4.01
N LEU A 128 -8.76 6.23 4.12
CA LEU A 128 -8.20 7.06 3.07
C LEU A 128 -6.82 7.56 3.48
N TYR A 129 -5.78 7.17 2.73
CA TYR A 129 -4.41 7.64 2.98
C TYR A 129 -4.05 8.86 2.15
N LEU A 130 -3.31 9.80 2.75
CA LEU A 130 -2.35 10.61 2.02
C LEU A 130 -1.21 9.67 1.58
N HIS A 131 -1.06 9.44 0.26
CA HIS A 131 -0.25 8.36 -0.30
C HIS A 131 1.25 8.51 -0.02
N HIS A 132 1.70 9.76 0.16
CA HIS A 132 3.06 10.09 0.56
C HIS A 132 3.14 11.52 1.13
N CYS A 133 4.28 11.81 1.79
CA CYS A 133 4.54 13.07 2.49
C CYS A 133 5.26 14.12 1.63
N ASN A 134 4.96 14.18 0.32
CA ASN A 134 5.45 15.26 -0.53
C ASN A 134 4.32 16.27 -0.78
N PHE A 135 4.34 17.37 -0.04
CA PHE A 135 3.33 18.43 -0.09
C PHE A 135 3.80 19.65 -0.90
N GLY A 136 4.73 19.47 -1.83
CA GLY A 136 5.26 20.54 -2.68
C GLY A 136 6.41 21.31 -2.04
N LYS A 137 6.84 22.37 -2.71
CA LYS A 137 7.90 23.23 -2.20
C LYS A 137 7.43 23.94 -0.93
N GLN A 138 8.26 23.92 0.14
CA GLN A 138 7.92 24.52 1.43
C GLN A 138 6.57 24.02 2.00
N GLU A 139 6.16 22.80 1.63
CA GLU A 139 4.92 22.16 2.11
C GLU A 139 3.63 22.93 1.75
N GLN A 140 3.67 23.71 0.67
CA GLN A 140 2.61 24.65 0.28
C GLN A 140 1.23 24.04 0.09
N TYR A 141 1.13 22.71 -0.10
CA TYR A 141 -0.14 21.97 -0.23
C TYR A 141 -0.51 21.17 1.03
N PHE A 142 0.24 21.30 2.13
CA PHE A 142 0.01 20.46 3.30
C PHE A 142 -1.31 20.79 4.00
N ASP A 143 -1.54 22.06 4.29
CA ASP A 143 -2.73 22.48 5.03
C ASP A 143 -4.00 22.24 4.19
N ASP A 144 -3.96 22.52 2.90
CA ASP A 144 -5.04 22.23 1.96
C ASP A 144 -5.35 20.72 1.87
N ALA A 145 -4.31 19.87 1.81
CA ALA A 145 -4.48 18.42 1.79
C ALA A 145 -5.08 17.89 3.09
N LEU A 146 -4.64 18.45 4.22
CA LEU A 146 -5.15 18.08 5.54
C LEU A 146 -6.62 18.50 5.71
N GLU A 147 -6.97 19.70 5.30
CA GLU A 147 -8.36 20.17 5.30
C GLU A 147 -9.24 19.29 4.40
N ALA A 148 -8.76 19.00 3.19
CA ALA A 148 -9.51 18.18 2.23
C ALA A 148 -9.80 16.77 2.77
N ILE A 149 -8.79 16.07 3.32
CA ILE A 149 -8.98 14.70 3.81
C ILE A 149 -9.87 14.66 5.05
N ARG A 150 -9.79 15.66 5.95
CA ARG A 150 -10.70 15.80 7.10
C ARG A 150 -12.13 16.02 6.65
N ARG A 151 -12.34 16.91 5.68
CA ARG A 151 -13.66 17.14 5.07
C ARG A 151 -14.24 15.86 4.47
N PHE A 152 -13.43 15.03 3.82
CA PHE A 152 -13.90 13.75 3.27
C PHE A 152 -14.35 12.78 4.37
N LYS A 153 -13.70 12.83 5.53
CA LYS A 153 -14.15 12.07 6.72
C LYS A 153 -15.48 12.62 7.25
N ASP A 154 -15.63 13.93 7.39
CA ASP A 154 -16.85 14.59 7.85
C ASP A 154 -18.04 14.33 6.90
N GLU A 155 -17.77 14.24 5.60
CA GLU A 155 -18.77 13.88 4.57
C GLU A 155 -19.09 12.37 4.53
N GLY A 156 -18.44 11.54 5.36
CA GLY A 156 -18.65 10.10 5.40
C GLY A 156 -18.04 9.33 4.23
N LYS A 157 -17.14 9.93 3.44
CA LYS A 157 -16.45 9.26 2.32
C LYS A 157 -15.35 8.32 2.78
N THR A 158 -14.83 8.51 3.97
CA THR A 158 -13.92 7.61 4.66
C THR A 158 -14.22 7.56 6.16
N ARG A 159 -13.96 6.43 6.80
CA ARG A 159 -14.11 6.27 8.24
C ARG A 159 -12.88 6.75 8.99
N PHE A 160 -11.69 6.44 8.45
CA PHE A 160 -10.41 6.71 9.09
C PHE A 160 -9.46 7.43 8.12
N ILE A 161 -8.59 8.26 8.68
CA ILE A 161 -7.54 8.97 7.94
C ILE A 161 -6.21 8.24 8.14
N GLY A 162 -5.46 8.08 7.06
CA GLY A 162 -4.13 7.53 7.10
C GLY A 162 -3.06 8.42 6.46
N ILE A 163 -1.80 8.13 6.78
CA ILE A 163 -0.63 8.68 6.12
C ILE A 163 0.36 7.58 5.74
N SER A 164 0.94 7.67 4.56
CA SER A 164 1.89 6.71 4.02
C SER A 164 3.13 7.41 3.48
N ASP A 165 4.28 6.79 3.52
CA ASP A 165 5.48 7.18 2.76
C ASP A 165 6.50 6.02 2.71
N TRP A 166 7.42 6.08 1.73
CA TRP A 166 8.59 5.21 1.62
C TRP A 166 9.61 5.45 2.73
N PHE A 167 9.61 6.65 3.32
CA PHE A 167 10.59 7.12 4.29
C PHE A 167 9.90 7.42 5.63
N SER A 168 10.25 6.63 6.65
CA SER A 168 9.68 6.79 8.00
C SER A 168 9.95 8.16 8.61
N GLU A 169 11.10 8.78 8.31
CA GLU A 169 11.43 10.13 8.73
C GLU A 169 10.49 11.20 8.15
N LYS A 170 9.96 10.98 6.94
CA LYS A 170 8.94 11.87 6.38
C LYS A 170 7.61 11.71 7.08
N VAL A 171 7.23 10.46 7.41
CA VAL A 171 6.02 10.22 8.21
C VAL A 171 6.15 10.91 9.56
N MET A 172 7.30 10.75 10.26
CA MET A 172 7.56 11.40 11.54
C MET A 172 7.43 12.94 11.49
N LYS A 173 7.83 13.55 10.37
CA LYS A 173 7.73 15.01 10.21
C LYS A 173 6.28 15.51 10.24
N PHE A 174 5.33 14.72 9.76
CA PHE A 174 3.94 15.14 9.54
C PHE A 174 2.93 14.45 10.46
N VAL A 175 3.29 13.34 11.09
CA VAL A 175 2.34 12.47 11.80
C VAL A 175 1.59 13.19 12.92
N GLU A 176 2.27 14.08 13.67
CA GLU A 176 1.64 14.86 14.74
C GLU A 176 0.60 15.85 14.19
N ARG A 177 0.92 16.54 13.09
CA ARG A 177 0.01 17.52 12.46
C ARG A 177 -1.18 16.85 11.75
N VAL A 178 -0.94 15.71 11.13
CA VAL A 178 -2.00 14.93 10.46
C VAL A 178 -2.91 14.27 11.47
N ASP A 179 -2.35 13.81 12.60
CA ASP A 179 -3.04 12.99 13.62
C ASP A 179 -3.82 11.82 13.00
N PRO A 180 -3.14 10.94 12.24
CA PRO A 180 -3.81 9.88 11.49
C PRO A 180 -4.29 8.76 12.42
N ASP A 181 -5.37 8.08 12.03
CA ASP A 181 -5.83 6.87 12.71
C ASP A 181 -4.91 5.67 12.40
N VAL A 182 -4.33 5.65 11.18
CA VAL A 182 -3.47 4.55 10.68
C VAL A 182 -2.28 5.12 9.92
N ILE A 183 -1.12 4.50 10.09
CA ILE A 183 0.05 4.79 9.26
C ILE A 183 0.44 3.60 8.39
N GLN A 184 1.01 3.90 7.21
CA GLN A 184 1.48 2.87 6.28
C GLN A 184 2.91 3.17 5.83
N PRO A 185 3.94 2.80 6.61
CA PRO A 185 5.35 3.00 6.27
C PRO A 185 5.91 1.79 5.50
N TYR A 186 6.97 2.04 4.72
CA TYR A 186 7.80 1.01 4.13
C TYR A 186 8.53 0.21 5.21
N ARG A 187 8.49 -1.13 5.12
CA ARG A 187 9.27 -1.99 6.00
C ARG A 187 9.48 -3.38 5.41
N ASN A 188 10.68 -3.92 5.60
CA ASN A 188 11.01 -5.33 5.38
C ASN A 188 12.26 -5.68 6.22
N VAL A 189 12.68 -6.92 6.19
CA VAL A 189 13.84 -7.42 6.97
C VAL A 189 15.18 -6.75 6.63
N MET A 190 15.25 -5.95 5.57
CA MET A 190 16.44 -5.18 5.17
C MET A 190 16.34 -3.70 5.55
N ASP A 191 15.24 -3.27 6.15
CA ASP A 191 14.95 -1.87 6.48
C ASP A 191 14.39 -1.76 7.89
N ASP A 192 15.04 -1.00 8.75
CA ASP A 192 14.65 -0.77 10.14
C ASP A 192 14.40 0.72 10.43
N THR A 193 14.15 1.53 9.40
CA THR A 193 13.90 2.97 9.55
C THR A 193 12.65 3.25 10.38
N TYR A 194 11.67 2.35 10.38
CA TYR A 194 10.50 2.44 11.24
C TYR A 194 10.85 2.51 12.74
N ALA A 195 11.82 1.72 13.21
CA ALA A 195 12.26 1.75 14.59
C ALA A 195 13.28 2.87 14.83
N SER A 196 14.28 3.00 13.96
CA SER A 196 15.39 3.93 14.15
C SER A 196 15.04 5.42 14.07
N THR A 197 13.91 5.77 13.44
CA THR A 197 13.39 7.15 13.37
C THR A 197 12.52 7.55 14.57
N GLY A 198 12.22 6.62 15.48
CA GLY A 198 11.27 6.85 16.60
C GLY A 198 9.80 6.72 16.18
N LEU A 199 9.50 6.39 14.91
CA LEU A 199 8.11 6.23 14.45
C LEU A 199 7.41 5.07 15.16
N LYS A 200 8.14 4.01 15.50
CA LYS A 200 7.61 2.89 16.28
C LYS A 200 7.09 3.35 17.64
N ASP A 201 7.90 4.09 18.39
CA ASP A 201 7.55 4.56 19.72
C ASP A 201 6.35 5.53 19.67
N TYR A 202 6.32 6.40 18.65
CA TYR A 202 5.19 7.29 18.42
C TYR A 202 3.88 6.51 18.18
N VAL A 203 3.92 5.47 17.35
CA VAL A 203 2.77 4.60 17.07
C VAL A 203 2.27 3.90 18.33
N GLU A 204 3.17 3.35 19.13
CA GLU A 204 2.83 2.63 20.36
C GLU A 204 2.21 3.57 21.39
N VAL A 205 2.81 4.75 21.61
CA VAL A 205 2.31 5.74 22.59
C VAL A 205 0.93 6.28 22.20
N ASN A 206 0.68 6.50 20.91
CA ASN A 206 -0.58 7.07 20.42
C ASN A 206 -1.60 6.01 20.00
N ASN A 207 -1.29 4.72 20.19
CA ASN A 207 -2.13 3.59 19.79
C ASN A 207 -2.62 3.69 18.35
N LEU A 208 -1.73 4.08 17.42
CA LEU A 208 -2.08 4.18 15.99
C LEU A 208 -2.18 2.80 15.36
N GLY A 209 -3.06 2.66 14.38
CA GLY A 209 -3.04 1.51 13.48
C GLY A 209 -1.78 1.53 12.62
N ILE A 210 -1.23 0.33 12.33
CA ILE A 210 -0.06 0.22 11.45
C ILE A 210 -0.26 -0.86 10.39
N CYS A 211 0.09 -0.53 9.14
CA CYS A 211 0.07 -1.45 8.01
C CYS A 211 1.36 -1.28 7.21
N PHE A 212 2.28 -2.23 7.29
CA PHE A 212 3.54 -2.16 6.54
C PHE A 212 3.32 -2.52 5.07
N PHE A 213 3.97 -1.79 4.16
CA PHE A 213 4.02 -2.17 2.76
C PHE A 213 5.41 -2.65 2.34
N SER A 214 5.45 -3.43 1.25
CA SER A 214 6.67 -4.06 0.70
C SER A 214 7.42 -5.01 1.65
N PRO A 215 6.76 -5.84 2.46
CA PRO A 215 7.45 -6.77 3.38
C PRO A 215 8.36 -7.75 2.63
N ILE A 216 8.03 -8.11 1.40
CA ILE A 216 8.83 -9.02 0.55
C ILE A 216 9.68 -8.28 -0.51
N LYS A 217 9.83 -6.95 -0.41
CA LYS A 217 10.62 -6.09 -1.31
C LYS A 217 10.33 -6.39 -2.79
N HIS A 218 9.07 -6.20 -3.19
CA HIS A 218 8.60 -6.44 -4.57
C HIS A 218 8.82 -7.89 -5.07
N GLY A 219 8.85 -8.85 -4.17
CA GLY A 219 9.11 -10.26 -4.44
C GLY A 219 10.59 -10.64 -4.46
N LEU A 220 11.53 -9.70 -4.31
CA LEU A 220 12.96 -9.98 -4.31
C LEU A 220 13.36 -10.92 -3.16
N LEU A 221 12.83 -10.67 -1.95
CA LEU A 221 13.17 -11.44 -0.76
C LEU A 221 12.65 -12.88 -0.75
N THR A 222 11.70 -13.22 -1.62
CA THR A 222 11.17 -14.60 -1.72
C THR A 222 12.16 -15.59 -2.29
N GLY A 223 13.31 -15.12 -2.82
CA GLY A 223 14.32 -15.96 -3.45
C GLY A 223 13.92 -16.57 -4.80
N LYS A 224 12.84 -16.06 -5.42
CA LYS A 224 12.41 -16.55 -6.75
C LYS A 224 13.33 -16.10 -7.89
N TYR A 225 14.10 -15.02 -7.69
CA TYR A 225 15.03 -14.49 -8.67
C TYR A 225 16.40 -15.13 -8.52
N ALA A 226 16.82 -15.92 -9.52
CA ALA A 226 18.09 -16.66 -9.48
C ALA A 226 19.28 -15.87 -10.07
N LYS A 227 18.98 -14.84 -10.87
CA LYS A 227 19.95 -14.00 -11.58
C LYS A 227 19.36 -12.61 -11.78
N PRO A 228 20.17 -11.61 -12.18
CA PRO A 228 19.69 -10.30 -12.57
C PRO A 228 18.52 -10.39 -13.55
N THR A 229 17.48 -9.62 -13.29
CA THR A 229 16.21 -9.70 -14.03
C THR A 229 15.81 -8.32 -14.52
N THR A 230 15.40 -8.24 -15.78
CA THR A 230 14.81 -7.05 -16.40
C THR A 230 13.27 -7.18 -16.42
N PHE A 231 12.59 -6.05 -16.48
CA PHE A 231 11.13 -5.97 -16.49
C PHE A 231 10.67 -5.12 -17.68
N GLU A 232 9.39 -5.26 -18.03
CA GLU A 232 8.77 -4.53 -19.13
C GLU A 232 8.62 -3.03 -18.81
N THR A 233 8.49 -2.21 -19.84
CA THR A 233 8.21 -0.78 -19.70
C THR A 233 6.91 -0.56 -18.92
N GLY A 234 6.92 0.39 -17.99
CA GLY A 234 5.78 0.67 -17.11
C GLY A 234 5.74 -0.19 -15.85
N ASP A 235 6.69 -1.13 -15.69
CA ASP A 235 6.85 -1.88 -14.43
C ASP A 235 7.79 -1.14 -13.48
N PHE A 236 7.32 -0.86 -12.27
CA PHE A 236 8.09 -0.15 -11.23
C PHE A 236 9.43 -0.84 -10.91
N ARG A 237 9.50 -2.16 -11.01
CA ARG A 237 10.73 -2.92 -10.71
C ARG A 237 11.91 -2.57 -11.61
N THR A 238 11.68 -1.94 -12.78
CA THR A 238 12.72 -1.37 -13.63
C THR A 238 13.55 -0.31 -12.92
N THR A 239 12.97 0.38 -11.93
CA THR A 239 13.63 1.43 -11.13
C THR A 239 14.39 0.88 -9.92
N VAL A 240 14.18 -0.38 -9.56
CA VAL A 240 14.73 -1.01 -8.35
C VAL A 240 16.06 -1.68 -8.68
N LYS A 241 17.18 -0.98 -8.47
CA LYS A 241 18.54 -1.44 -8.79
C LYS A 241 18.89 -2.81 -8.19
N ALA A 242 18.28 -3.18 -7.07
CA ALA A 242 18.49 -4.45 -6.40
C ALA A 242 18.21 -5.69 -7.28
N PHE A 243 17.33 -5.58 -8.29
CA PHE A 243 17.07 -6.67 -9.24
C PHE A 243 18.21 -6.90 -10.25
N ALA A 244 19.13 -5.95 -10.38
CA ALA A 244 20.33 -6.07 -11.23
C ALA A 244 21.59 -6.47 -10.43
N ASP A 245 21.51 -6.53 -9.09
CA ASP A 245 22.64 -6.80 -8.21
C ASP A 245 22.79 -8.32 -7.93
N GLN A 246 23.71 -8.97 -8.66
CA GLN A 246 23.97 -10.40 -8.50
C GLN A 246 24.45 -10.75 -7.08
N LYS A 247 25.28 -9.90 -6.44
CA LYS A 247 25.78 -10.17 -5.08
C LYS A 247 24.64 -10.17 -4.05
N LEU A 248 23.71 -9.23 -4.20
CA LEU A 248 22.53 -9.18 -3.34
C LEU A 248 21.61 -10.39 -3.56
N ILE A 249 21.41 -10.78 -4.83
CA ILE A 249 20.61 -11.97 -5.19
C ILE A 249 21.21 -13.24 -4.55
N ASP A 250 22.53 -13.42 -4.63
CA ASP A 250 23.21 -14.57 -4.05
C ASP A 250 23.12 -14.59 -2.51
N LYS A 251 23.21 -13.41 -1.87
CA LYS A 251 22.99 -13.29 -0.43
C LYS A 251 21.53 -13.63 -0.03
N ILE A 252 20.57 -13.21 -0.81
CA ILE A 252 19.14 -13.56 -0.58
C ILE A 252 18.93 -15.06 -0.70
N LYS A 253 19.53 -15.72 -1.71
CA LYS A 253 19.46 -17.18 -1.87
C LYS A 253 20.05 -17.91 -0.67
N SER A 254 21.23 -17.47 -0.19
CA SER A 254 21.84 -18.05 1.00
C SER A 254 20.96 -17.88 2.25
N ASN A 255 20.35 -16.72 2.43
CA ASN A 255 19.43 -16.48 3.55
C ASN A 255 18.13 -17.27 3.41
N LYS A 256 17.65 -17.50 2.18
CA LYS A 256 16.48 -18.36 1.93
C LYS A 256 16.71 -19.78 2.49
N VAL A 257 17.88 -20.39 2.22
CA VAL A 257 18.24 -21.71 2.76
C VAL A 257 18.18 -21.72 4.30
N LYS A 258 18.74 -20.69 4.94
CA LYS A 258 18.68 -20.56 6.41
C LYS A 258 17.25 -20.44 6.95
N LEU A 259 16.35 -19.77 6.24
CA LEU A 259 14.94 -19.67 6.63
C LEU A 259 14.23 -21.02 6.44
N GLU A 260 14.53 -21.73 5.34
CA GLU A 260 14.01 -23.08 5.09
C GLU A 260 14.43 -24.07 6.18
N GLU A 261 15.68 -24.02 6.62
CA GLU A 261 16.17 -24.82 7.73
C GLU A 261 15.54 -24.44 9.07
N ARG A 262 15.47 -23.13 9.38
CA ARG A 262 14.97 -22.62 10.67
C ARG A 262 13.46 -22.88 10.87
N PHE A 263 12.70 -22.84 9.82
CA PHE A 263 11.23 -22.98 9.83
C PHE A 263 10.77 -24.21 9.03
N ALA A 264 11.58 -25.28 9.03
CA ALA A 264 11.36 -26.46 8.20
C ALA A 264 9.98 -27.12 8.38
N GLU A 265 9.39 -27.01 9.57
CA GLU A 265 8.07 -27.57 9.87
C GLU A 265 6.90 -26.73 9.32
N HIS A 266 7.18 -25.48 8.89
CA HIS A 266 6.14 -24.62 8.35
C HIS A 266 5.94 -24.88 6.84
N PRO A 267 4.69 -24.99 6.32
CA PRO A 267 4.44 -25.26 4.89
C PRO A 267 5.01 -24.20 3.93
N GLN A 268 5.29 -22.99 4.43
CA GLN A 268 5.89 -21.88 3.69
C GLN A 268 7.00 -21.22 4.51
N PRO A 269 8.16 -21.90 4.74
CA PRO A 269 9.17 -21.47 5.71
C PRO A 269 9.75 -20.09 5.39
N VAL A 270 10.01 -19.79 4.11
CA VAL A 270 10.57 -18.49 3.69
C VAL A 270 9.57 -17.37 3.94
N MET A 271 8.31 -17.56 3.54
CA MET A 271 7.28 -16.54 3.74
C MET A 271 6.92 -16.34 5.22
N HIS A 272 7.04 -17.39 6.03
CA HIS A 272 6.85 -17.30 7.47
C HIS A 272 7.98 -16.52 8.16
N GLY A 273 9.20 -16.63 7.65
CA GLY A 273 10.38 -15.96 8.20
C GLY A 273 10.57 -14.51 7.75
N LEU A 274 9.87 -14.08 6.70
CA LEU A 274 9.87 -12.70 6.19
C LEU A 274 8.78 -11.85 6.81
#